data_77765c811407a6d8501f89e07aabcc95
#
_entry.id   77765c811407a6d8501f89e07aabcc95
#
_cell.length_a   1.000
_cell.length_b   1.000
_cell.length_c   1.000
_cell.angle_alpha   90.00
_cell.angle_beta   90.00
_cell.angle_gamma   90.00
#
_symmetry.space_group_name_H-M   'P 1'
#
loop_
_entity.id
_entity.type
_entity.pdbx_description
1 polymer ?
#
loop_
_entity_poly.entity_id
_entity_poly.type
_entity_poly.pdbx_seq_one_letter_code
_entity_poly.pdbx_strand_id
1 'polypeptide(L)'
;MDLRDRLRLFINYKGLNDTSFQKIVGLSNASVSKMGDNTRRSTLDKISNSFPELNIAWIRTGIGNMLNEAPIQESNIELLGLAVHADHDLTIPVRFYEPEPTATFKEFCDGVNESPETINIIPEKSDHIDDLSCVFKVSGDSMAPQIQNGAKVLCREVAPSRWHNVRQGVIAIVYDDRFVIKRVKKNCLDLNGDNYILLSSDNPEYSGTEKAYLGNIRCIFEVIRVISQRVY
;
A
#
# COMPACT_ATOMS: atom_id res chain seq x y z
N MET A 1 -24.31 3.26 3.37
CA MET A 1 -23.87 3.18 4.77
C MET A 1 -24.04 4.55 5.39
N ASP A 2 -24.91 4.69 6.39
CA ASP A 2 -25.19 5.98 7.02
C ASP A 2 -24.16 6.36 8.11
N LEU A 3 -24.24 7.56 8.67
CA LEU A 3 -23.33 8.04 9.71
C LEU A 3 -23.30 7.10 10.93
N ARG A 4 -24.44 6.59 11.35
CA ARG A 4 -24.56 5.69 12.51
C ARG A 4 -23.87 4.35 12.26
N ASP A 5 -23.99 3.81 11.06
CA ASP A 5 -23.36 2.55 10.70
C ASP A 5 -21.83 2.69 10.72
N ARG A 6 -21.31 3.79 10.18
CA ARG A 6 -19.88 4.11 10.24
C ARG A 6 -19.40 4.28 11.67
N LEU A 7 -20.16 4.97 12.52
CA LEU A 7 -19.81 5.13 13.93
C LEU A 7 -19.78 3.78 14.66
N ARG A 8 -20.71 2.88 14.39
CA ARG A 8 -20.71 1.53 14.95
C ARG A 8 -19.53 0.69 14.50
N LEU A 9 -19.08 0.85 13.27
CA LEU A 9 -17.84 0.20 12.83
C LEU A 9 -16.64 0.66 13.68
N PHE A 10 -16.54 1.95 13.95
CA PHE A 10 -15.48 2.47 14.81
C PHE A 10 -15.63 1.99 16.26
N ILE A 11 -16.84 1.99 16.82
CA ILE A 11 -17.12 1.47 18.17
C ILE A 11 -16.66 0.00 18.28
N ASN A 12 -17.00 -0.82 17.30
CA ASN A 12 -16.59 -2.22 17.23
C ASN A 12 -15.08 -2.37 17.06
N TYR A 13 -14.46 -1.54 16.23
CA TYR A 13 -13.00 -1.50 16.05
C TYR A 13 -12.26 -1.24 17.38
N LYS A 14 -12.81 -0.36 18.24
CA LYS A 14 -12.28 -0.07 19.57
C LYS A 14 -12.62 -1.15 20.62
N GLY A 15 -13.33 -2.21 20.25
CA GLY A 15 -13.79 -3.23 21.20
C GLY A 15 -14.82 -2.71 22.22
N LEU A 16 -15.50 -1.60 21.90
CA LEU A 16 -16.50 -0.96 22.75
C LEU A 16 -17.93 -1.38 22.35
N ASN A 17 -18.86 -1.17 23.25
CA ASN A 17 -20.28 -1.18 22.96
C ASN A 17 -20.86 0.25 23.00
N ASP A 18 -22.08 0.46 22.48
CA ASP A 18 -22.74 1.77 22.41
C ASP A 18 -22.80 2.47 23.78
N THR A 19 -23.02 1.72 24.87
CA THR A 19 -23.12 2.26 26.23
C THR A 19 -21.78 2.76 26.76
N SER A 20 -20.73 1.96 26.59
CA SER A 20 -19.35 2.34 26.99
C SER A 20 -18.86 3.52 26.19
N PHE A 21 -19.11 3.54 24.88
CA PHE A 21 -18.76 4.65 24.00
C PHE A 21 -19.45 5.95 24.44
N GLN A 22 -20.77 5.90 24.69
CA GLN A 22 -21.55 7.07 25.15
C GLN A 22 -21.02 7.63 26.46
N LYS A 23 -20.62 6.75 27.39
CA LYS A 23 -20.03 7.14 28.66
C LYS A 23 -18.70 7.85 28.50
N ILE A 24 -17.81 7.35 27.63
CA ILE A 24 -16.49 7.95 27.35
C ILE A 24 -16.66 9.36 26.73
N VAL A 25 -17.56 9.50 25.76
CA VAL A 25 -17.79 10.77 25.04
C VAL A 25 -18.65 11.76 25.86
N GLY A 26 -19.23 11.34 26.98
CA GLY A 26 -20.15 12.17 27.76
C GLY A 26 -21.49 12.45 27.06
N LEU A 27 -22.01 11.41 26.37
CA LEU A 27 -23.31 11.47 25.70
C LEU A 27 -24.42 10.84 26.56
N SER A 28 -25.64 11.26 26.34
CA SER A 28 -26.80 10.65 27.00
C SER A 28 -27.08 9.25 26.46
N ASN A 29 -27.77 8.42 27.25
CA ASN A 29 -28.18 7.08 26.84
C ASN A 29 -28.99 7.10 25.53
N ALA A 30 -28.77 6.09 24.70
CA ALA A 30 -29.37 5.95 23.37
C ALA A 30 -28.99 7.06 22.37
N SER A 31 -27.94 7.86 22.61
CA SER A 31 -27.49 8.89 21.67
C SER A 31 -26.99 8.30 20.37
N VAL A 32 -26.23 7.19 20.42
CA VAL A 32 -25.69 6.52 19.22
C VAL A 32 -26.80 6.06 18.27
N SER A 33 -27.90 5.49 18.82
CA SER A 33 -29.02 5.01 18.01
C SER A 33 -29.81 6.13 17.31
N LYS A 34 -29.69 7.38 17.81
CA LYS A 34 -30.36 8.56 17.26
C LYS A 34 -29.47 9.38 16.33
N MET A 35 -28.20 9.02 16.18
CA MET A 35 -27.29 9.72 15.28
C MET A 35 -27.61 9.40 13.82
N GLY A 36 -27.41 10.38 12.97
CA GLY A 36 -27.61 10.33 11.52
C GLY A 36 -26.97 11.54 10.87
N ASP A 37 -27.22 11.77 9.58
CA ASP A 37 -26.56 12.83 8.81
C ASP A 37 -26.81 14.25 9.37
N ASN A 38 -27.89 14.42 10.15
CA ASN A 38 -28.21 15.67 10.86
C ASN A 38 -27.62 15.77 12.27
N THR A 39 -26.66 14.91 12.62
CA THR A 39 -25.99 14.97 13.93
C THR A 39 -25.33 16.32 14.13
N ARG A 40 -25.60 16.96 15.27
CA ARG A 40 -25.08 18.30 15.60
C ARG A 40 -23.56 18.30 15.63
N ARG A 41 -22.96 19.38 15.12
CA ARG A 41 -21.50 19.56 15.11
C ARG A 41 -20.89 19.41 16.52
N SER A 42 -21.52 19.99 17.54
CA SER A 42 -21.08 19.88 18.92
C SER A 42 -20.99 18.43 19.45
N THR A 43 -21.81 17.54 18.93
CA THR A 43 -21.73 16.09 19.25
C THR A 43 -20.52 15.43 18.57
N LEU A 44 -20.27 15.79 17.32
CA LEU A 44 -19.10 15.31 16.58
C LEU A 44 -17.80 15.85 17.18
N ASP A 45 -17.78 17.09 17.65
CA ASP A 45 -16.63 17.69 18.33
C ASP A 45 -16.33 16.94 19.65
N LYS A 46 -17.33 16.53 20.42
CA LYS A 46 -17.15 15.70 21.61
C LYS A 46 -16.53 14.34 21.26
N ILE A 47 -17.00 13.72 20.18
CA ILE A 47 -16.47 12.44 19.71
C ILE A 47 -15.01 12.61 19.28
N SER A 48 -14.69 13.66 18.51
CA SER A 48 -13.33 13.96 18.07
C SER A 48 -12.38 14.22 19.24
N ASN A 49 -12.84 14.93 20.26
CA ASN A 49 -12.02 15.20 21.46
C ASN A 49 -11.76 13.92 22.29
N SER A 50 -12.71 12.98 22.30
CA SER A 50 -12.56 11.72 23.05
C SER A 50 -11.79 10.66 22.26
N PHE A 51 -11.80 10.75 20.94
CA PHE A 51 -11.15 9.84 20.01
C PHE A 51 -10.47 10.63 18.89
N PRO A 52 -9.31 11.27 19.17
CA PRO A 52 -8.60 12.10 18.18
C PRO A 52 -8.17 11.32 16.92
N GLU A 53 -8.01 10.01 17.06
CA GLU A 53 -7.67 9.11 15.96
C GLU A 53 -8.82 8.88 14.98
N LEU A 54 -10.06 9.20 15.36
CA LEU A 54 -11.21 9.00 14.48
C LEU A 54 -11.33 10.13 13.45
N ASN A 55 -11.38 9.76 12.18
CA ASN A 55 -11.62 10.71 11.10
C ASN A 55 -13.08 11.15 11.04
N ILE A 56 -13.37 12.33 11.54
CA ILE A 56 -14.73 12.90 11.55
C ILE A 56 -15.26 13.19 10.15
N ALA A 57 -14.37 13.51 9.19
CA ALA A 57 -14.80 13.69 7.80
C ALA A 57 -15.29 12.34 7.22
N TRP A 58 -14.62 11.24 7.51
CA TRP A 58 -15.08 9.91 7.13
C TRP A 58 -16.42 9.54 7.79
N ILE A 59 -16.57 9.81 9.08
CA ILE A 59 -17.86 9.59 9.77
C ILE A 59 -19.01 10.30 9.05
N ARG A 60 -18.80 11.55 8.61
CA ARG A 60 -19.83 12.36 7.94
C ARG A 60 -20.08 11.96 6.50
N THR A 61 -19.02 11.70 5.73
CA THR A 61 -19.12 11.56 4.26
C THR A 61 -18.96 10.13 3.77
N GLY A 62 -18.33 9.27 4.55
CA GLY A 62 -17.92 7.93 4.12
C GLY A 62 -16.70 7.93 3.17
N ILE A 63 -16.10 9.09 2.93
CA ILE A 63 -14.93 9.24 2.03
C ILE A 63 -13.65 9.28 2.86
N GLY A 64 -12.62 8.56 2.44
CA GLY A 64 -11.33 8.46 3.14
C GLY A 64 -11.27 7.30 4.13
N ASN A 65 -10.26 7.32 5.00
CA ASN A 65 -9.99 6.29 6.00
C ASN A 65 -10.77 6.56 7.29
N MET A 66 -11.18 5.50 7.98
CA MET A 66 -11.87 5.57 9.29
C MET A 66 -11.03 6.29 10.35
N LEU A 67 -9.73 6.08 10.34
CA LEU A 67 -8.80 6.71 11.27
C LEU A 67 -8.09 7.88 10.61
N ASN A 68 -7.83 8.92 11.40
CA ASN A 68 -6.84 9.93 11.03
C ASN A 68 -5.47 9.25 10.98
N GLU A 69 -4.66 9.60 10.01
CA GLU A 69 -3.23 9.31 10.09
C GLU A 69 -2.73 10.02 11.35
N ALA A 70 -2.17 9.25 12.29
CA ALA A 70 -1.70 9.82 13.55
C ALA A 70 -0.70 10.95 13.24
N PRO A 71 -0.92 12.16 13.76
CA PRO A 71 0.17 13.13 13.77
C PRO A 71 1.28 12.49 14.59
N ILE A 72 2.46 12.39 14.03
CA ILE A 72 3.67 12.00 14.77
C ILE A 72 3.80 13.04 15.90
N GLN A 73 3.37 12.66 17.12
CA GLN A 73 3.52 13.53 18.27
C GLN A 73 4.99 13.51 18.68
N GLU A 74 5.67 14.59 18.42
CA GLU A 74 7.03 14.87 18.91
C GLU A 74 7.13 14.89 20.46
N SER A 75 6.03 14.73 21.19
CA SER A 75 5.96 14.98 22.63
C SER A 75 6.29 13.81 23.57
N ASN A 76 6.60 12.61 23.07
CA ASN A 76 6.97 11.47 23.92
C ASN A 76 8.48 11.13 23.95
N ILE A 77 9.32 11.96 23.35
CA ILE A 77 10.77 11.73 23.26
C ILE A 77 11.52 12.32 24.46
N GLU A 78 10.95 13.28 25.18
CA GLU A 78 11.63 13.94 26.31
C GLU A 78 11.67 13.12 27.62
N LEU A 79 10.90 12.04 27.76
CA LEU A 79 10.78 11.32 29.04
C LEU A 79 11.80 10.18 29.23
N LEU A 80 12.63 9.87 28.26
CA LEU A 80 13.62 8.77 28.34
C LEU A 80 15.07 9.21 28.43
N GLY A 81 15.38 10.51 28.52
CA GLY A 81 16.74 10.99 28.82
C GLY A 81 17.83 10.57 27.81
N LEU A 82 17.44 10.15 26.62
CA LEU A 82 18.36 9.85 25.53
C LEU A 82 18.44 11.09 24.65
N ALA A 83 19.61 11.69 24.59
CA ALA A 83 19.94 12.71 23.61
C ALA A 83 19.74 12.10 22.22
N VAL A 84 18.60 12.39 21.61
CA VAL A 84 18.33 12.01 20.23
C VAL A 84 19.11 12.98 19.36
N HIS A 85 20.21 12.51 18.79
CA HIS A 85 20.77 13.17 17.62
C HIS A 85 19.69 13.20 16.54
N ALA A 86 19.42 14.38 15.99
CA ALA A 86 18.36 14.69 15.05
C ALA A 86 18.58 14.10 13.64
N ASP A 87 18.95 12.82 13.53
CA ASP A 87 19.21 12.12 12.27
C ASP A 87 18.96 10.62 12.38
N HIS A 88 17.93 10.19 13.10
CA HIS A 88 17.43 8.83 12.93
C HIS A 88 16.35 8.83 11.88
N ASP A 89 16.75 8.57 10.67
CA ASP A 89 15.91 8.19 9.55
C ASP A 89 14.90 7.13 10.04
N LEU A 90 13.63 7.50 10.10
CA LEU A 90 12.55 6.58 10.39
C LEU A 90 12.54 5.53 9.29
N THR A 91 13.07 4.35 9.57
CA THR A 91 13.08 3.25 8.62
C THR A 91 11.90 2.33 8.84
N ILE A 92 11.34 1.81 7.76
CA ILE A 92 10.25 0.83 7.78
C ILE A 92 10.79 -0.49 7.24
N PRO A 93 10.61 -1.61 7.97
CA PRO A 93 10.96 -2.93 7.46
C PRO A 93 10.00 -3.33 6.34
N VAL A 94 10.53 -3.70 5.20
CA VAL A 94 9.77 -4.14 4.01
C VAL A 94 10.34 -5.46 3.52
N ARG A 95 9.48 -6.38 3.10
CA ARG A 95 9.85 -7.67 2.53
C ARG A 95 10.79 -7.47 1.34
N PHE A 96 11.87 -8.21 1.30
CA PHE A 96 12.88 -8.12 0.26
C PHE A 96 13.03 -9.45 -0.48
N TYR A 97 13.10 -9.35 -1.79
CA TYR A 97 13.24 -10.51 -2.67
C TYR A 97 14.36 -10.28 -3.67
N GLU A 98 15.24 -11.27 -3.77
CA GLU A 98 16.19 -11.41 -4.88
C GLU A 98 15.62 -12.44 -5.86
N PRO A 99 14.95 -12.01 -6.93
CA PRO A 99 14.37 -12.94 -7.86
C PRO A 99 15.48 -13.66 -8.65
N GLU A 100 15.79 -14.88 -8.24
CA GLU A 100 16.54 -15.79 -9.08
C GLU A 100 15.58 -16.42 -10.12
N PRO A 101 16.06 -16.75 -11.33
CA PRO A 101 15.20 -17.23 -12.42
C PRO A 101 14.54 -18.58 -12.18
N THR A 102 14.66 -19.19 -11.00
CA THR A 102 14.20 -20.56 -10.71
C THR A 102 13.20 -20.65 -9.58
N ALA A 103 12.40 -21.72 -9.58
CA ALA A 103 11.47 -22.32 -8.60
C ALA A 103 10.87 -21.44 -7.47
N THR A 104 11.64 -20.58 -6.81
CA THR A 104 11.25 -19.79 -5.63
C THR A 104 10.18 -18.74 -5.92
N PHE A 105 10.06 -18.28 -7.16
CA PHE A 105 9.06 -17.27 -7.54
C PHE A 105 7.65 -17.83 -7.66
N LYS A 106 7.53 -19.10 -7.97
CA LYS A 106 6.24 -19.78 -8.02
C LYS A 106 5.61 -19.87 -6.65
N GLU A 107 6.43 -20.18 -5.66
CA GLU A 107 6.05 -20.26 -4.23
C GLU A 107 5.68 -18.89 -3.65
N PHE A 108 6.30 -17.82 -4.14
CA PHE A 108 6.02 -16.45 -3.72
C PHE A 108 4.60 -16.01 -4.11
N CYS A 109 4.20 -16.21 -5.36
CA CYS A 109 2.84 -15.84 -5.84
C CYS A 109 1.75 -16.76 -5.26
N ASP A 110 2.11 -17.98 -4.86
CA ASP A 110 1.17 -18.95 -4.29
C ASP A 110 1.03 -18.83 -2.76
N GLY A 111 1.72 -17.86 -2.14
CA GLY A 111 1.64 -17.59 -0.70
C GLY A 111 2.27 -18.68 0.18
N VAL A 112 3.04 -19.60 -0.40
CA VAL A 112 3.74 -20.66 0.30
C VAL A 112 5.16 -20.20 0.56
N ASN A 113 5.41 -19.49 1.69
CA ASN A 113 6.78 -19.09 1.93
C ASN A 113 7.23 -19.02 3.38
N GLU A 114 8.41 -19.59 3.53
CA GLU A 114 9.39 -19.26 4.57
C GLU A 114 9.53 -17.74 4.69
N SER A 115 9.72 -17.26 5.90
CA SER A 115 9.78 -15.83 6.23
C SER A 115 10.73 -15.09 5.28
N PRO A 116 10.26 -14.17 4.43
CA PRO A 116 11.11 -13.44 3.52
C PRO A 116 12.11 -12.59 4.29
N GLU A 117 13.29 -12.39 3.72
CA GLU A 117 14.20 -11.37 4.24
C GLU A 117 13.50 -10.01 4.28
N THR A 118 13.85 -9.18 5.24
CA THR A 118 13.38 -7.81 5.32
C THR A 118 14.54 -6.84 5.21
N ILE A 119 14.31 -5.72 4.55
CA ILE A 119 15.23 -4.59 4.56
C ILE A 119 14.53 -3.35 5.11
N ASN A 120 15.29 -2.53 5.81
CA ASN A 120 14.80 -1.27 6.29
C ASN A 120 14.94 -0.22 5.18
N ILE A 121 13.86 0.48 4.86
CA ILE A 121 13.87 1.58 3.89
C ILE A 121 13.42 2.87 4.57
N ILE A 122 13.96 3.99 4.09
CA ILE A 122 13.50 5.33 4.48
C ILE A 122 12.28 5.66 3.63
N PRO A 123 11.09 5.84 4.24
CA PRO A 123 9.88 6.18 3.48
C PRO A 123 9.93 7.62 2.96
N GLU A 124 9.46 7.83 1.74
CA GLU A 124 9.17 9.16 1.22
C GLU A 124 7.70 9.51 1.46
N LYS A 125 7.37 10.82 1.46
CA LYS A 125 5.99 11.29 1.71
C LYS A 125 4.96 10.75 0.71
N SER A 126 5.41 10.36 -0.47
CA SER A 126 4.58 9.79 -1.53
C SER A 126 4.40 8.28 -1.42
N ASP A 127 5.18 7.61 -0.58
CA ASP A 127 5.13 6.16 -0.45
C ASP A 127 3.90 5.75 0.35
N HIS A 128 3.13 4.82 -0.20
CA HIS A 128 2.10 4.10 0.54
C HIS A 128 2.62 2.70 0.86
N ILE A 129 3.32 2.57 1.99
CA ILE A 129 3.91 1.31 2.42
C ILE A 129 2.92 0.59 3.34
N ASP A 130 2.52 -0.61 2.93
CA ASP A 130 1.61 -1.50 3.64
C ASP A 130 2.06 -2.96 3.50
N ASP A 131 1.25 -3.89 3.97
CA ASP A 131 1.52 -5.33 3.90
C ASP A 131 1.62 -5.88 2.46
N LEU A 132 1.16 -5.13 1.47
CA LEU A 132 1.28 -5.46 0.05
C LEU A 132 2.58 -4.93 -0.57
N SER A 133 3.35 -4.16 0.20
CA SER A 133 4.60 -3.57 -0.25
C SER A 133 5.76 -4.56 -0.14
N CYS A 134 6.63 -4.53 -1.12
CA CYS A 134 7.83 -5.35 -1.16
C CYS A 134 8.93 -4.64 -1.96
N VAL A 135 10.15 -5.12 -1.81
CA VAL A 135 11.31 -4.64 -2.54
C VAL A 135 11.87 -5.78 -3.37
N PHE A 136 12.11 -5.52 -4.66
CA PHE A 136 12.80 -6.45 -5.53
C PHE A 136 14.19 -5.93 -5.92
N LYS A 137 15.15 -6.84 -5.97
CA LYS A 137 16.43 -6.58 -6.63
C LYS A 137 16.28 -6.82 -8.14
N VAL A 138 16.70 -5.86 -8.92
CA VAL A 138 16.63 -5.92 -10.38
C VAL A 138 17.78 -6.75 -10.93
N SER A 139 17.48 -7.69 -11.81
CA SER A 139 18.46 -8.46 -12.57
C SER A 139 18.33 -8.17 -14.06
N GLY A 140 19.44 -7.79 -14.68
CA GLY A 140 19.50 -7.44 -16.11
C GLY A 140 19.35 -5.95 -16.40
N ASP A 141 19.61 -5.58 -17.65
CA ASP A 141 19.77 -4.19 -18.11
C ASP A 141 18.59 -3.70 -18.97
N SER A 142 17.51 -4.48 -19.06
CA SER A 142 16.38 -4.17 -19.96
C SER A 142 15.66 -2.86 -19.62
N MET A 143 15.83 -2.34 -18.40
CA MET A 143 15.22 -1.09 -17.94
C MET A 143 16.24 0.05 -17.77
N ALA A 144 17.51 -0.17 -18.18
CA ALA A 144 18.54 0.88 -18.18
C ALA A 144 18.20 1.99 -19.20
N PRO A 145 18.64 3.23 -18.98
CA PRO A 145 19.44 3.69 -17.84
C PRO A 145 18.64 4.02 -16.58
N GLN A 146 17.30 4.01 -16.63
CA GLN A 146 16.45 4.50 -15.54
C GLN A 146 16.48 3.55 -14.34
N ILE A 147 16.45 2.23 -14.58
CA ILE A 147 16.58 1.22 -13.55
C ILE A 147 17.73 0.30 -13.98
N GLN A 148 18.80 0.32 -13.22
CA GLN A 148 20.03 -0.39 -13.55
C GLN A 148 20.03 -1.81 -12.95
N ASN A 149 20.87 -2.67 -13.50
CA ASN A 149 21.14 -3.98 -12.92
C ASN A 149 21.64 -3.86 -11.47
N GLY A 150 21.08 -4.65 -10.57
CA GLY A 150 21.36 -4.61 -9.14
C GLY A 150 20.64 -3.50 -8.37
N ALA A 151 19.86 -2.65 -9.04
CA ALA A 151 18.99 -1.68 -8.36
C ALA A 151 17.98 -2.40 -7.44
N LYS A 152 17.54 -1.71 -6.40
CA LYS A 152 16.42 -2.13 -5.56
C LYS A 152 15.24 -1.24 -5.84
N VAL A 153 14.09 -1.83 -6.13
CA VAL A 153 12.84 -1.11 -6.43
C VAL A 153 11.80 -1.42 -5.39
N LEU A 154 11.15 -0.37 -4.87
CA LEU A 154 9.97 -0.50 -4.03
C LEU A 154 8.77 -0.74 -4.94
N CYS A 155 8.02 -1.78 -4.62
CA CYS A 155 6.85 -2.20 -5.37
C CYS A 155 5.67 -2.44 -4.45
N ARG A 156 4.47 -2.41 -5.03
CA ARG A 156 3.23 -2.76 -4.33
C ARG A 156 2.42 -3.74 -5.17
N GLU A 157 1.97 -4.82 -4.54
CA GLU A 157 1.15 -5.84 -5.20
C GLU A 157 -0.19 -5.27 -5.64
N VAL A 158 -0.62 -5.68 -6.83
CA VAL A 158 -1.93 -5.33 -7.41
C VAL A 158 -2.83 -6.54 -7.35
N ALA A 159 -3.92 -6.45 -6.60
CA ALA A 159 -4.91 -7.52 -6.53
C ALA A 159 -5.42 -7.91 -7.93
N PRO A 160 -5.65 -9.20 -8.23
CA PRO A 160 -6.09 -9.67 -9.55
C PRO A 160 -7.34 -8.95 -10.08
N SER A 161 -8.28 -8.61 -9.21
CA SER A 161 -9.48 -7.85 -9.57
C SER A 161 -9.20 -6.43 -10.08
N ARG A 162 -7.99 -5.91 -9.86
CA ARG A 162 -7.55 -4.57 -10.27
C ARG A 162 -6.55 -4.56 -11.43
N TRP A 163 -6.13 -5.70 -11.96
CA TRP A 163 -5.16 -5.77 -13.05
C TRP A 163 -5.59 -4.99 -14.30
N HIS A 164 -6.89 -4.94 -14.60
CA HIS A 164 -7.43 -4.12 -15.70
C HIS A 164 -7.21 -2.61 -15.51
N ASN A 165 -6.93 -2.16 -14.29
CA ASN A 165 -6.66 -0.76 -13.95
C ASN A 165 -5.17 -0.40 -13.99
N VAL A 166 -4.27 -1.36 -14.17
CA VAL A 166 -2.82 -1.09 -14.29
C VAL A 166 -2.58 -0.14 -15.44
N ARG A 167 -2.00 1.02 -15.14
CA ARG A 167 -1.78 2.10 -16.10
C ARG A 167 -0.39 2.01 -16.72
N GLN A 168 -0.12 2.93 -17.65
CA GLN A 168 1.22 3.13 -18.21
C GLN A 168 2.20 3.50 -17.08
N GLY A 169 3.13 2.61 -16.79
CA GLY A 169 4.12 2.70 -15.72
C GLY A 169 5.07 1.53 -15.81
N VAL A 170 6.00 1.45 -14.87
CA VAL A 170 6.87 0.28 -14.73
C VAL A 170 6.19 -0.69 -13.78
N ILE A 171 6.15 -1.95 -14.15
CA ILE A 171 5.63 -3.03 -13.33
C ILE A 171 6.67 -4.14 -13.20
N ALA A 172 6.65 -4.82 -12.06
CA ALA A 172 7.21 -6.15 -11.92
C ALA A 172 6.05 -7.14 -12.12
N ILE A 173 6.26 -8.14 -12.96
CA ILE A 173 5.20 -9.09 -13.34
C ILE A 173 5.77 -10.50 -13.43
N VAL A 174 4.99 -11.46 -12.96
CA VAL A 174 5.24 -12.88 -13.17
C VAL A 174 4.23 -13.41 -14.18
N TYR A 175 4.73 -13.89 -15.30
CA TYR A 175 3.96 -14.55 -16.35
C TYR A 175 4.84 -15.55 -17.10
N ASP A 176 4.26 -16.59 -17.67
CA ASP A 176 4.98 -17.68 -18.34
C ASP A 176 6.15 -18.23 -17.49
N ASP A 177 5.94 -18.35 -16.16
CA ASP A 177 6.94 -18.76 -15.17
C ASP A 177 8.22 -17.89 -15.14
N ARG A 178 8.15 -16.66 -15.62
CA ARG A 178 9.26 -15.67 -15.61
C ARG A 178 8.88 -14.46 -14.78
N PHE A 179 9.82 -13.97 -14.00
CA PHE A 179 9.75 -12.63 -13.38
C PHE A 179 10.46 -11.61 -14.25
N VAL A 180 9.79 -10.53 -14.58
CA VAL A 180 10.38 -9.43 -15.33
C VAL A 180 9.93 -8.08 -14.78
N ILE A 181 10.78 -7.07 -14.96
CA ILE A 181 10.42 -5.67 -14.76
C ILE A 181 10.37 -5.01 -16.11
N LYS A 182 9.22 -4.45 -16.47
CA LYS A 182 8.94 -3.89 -17.80
C LYS A 182 8.02 -2.68 -17.69
N ARG A 183 7.99 -1.90 -18.77
CA ARG A 183 7.05 -0.79 -18.92
C ARG A 183 5.77 -1.26 -19.61
N VAL A 184 4.64 -0.90 -19.03
CA VAL A 184 3.33 -1.11 -19.66
C VAL A 184 3.16 -0.10 -20.80
N LYS A 185 3.05 -0.59 -22.02
CA LYS A 185 2.70 0.21 -23.22
C LYS A 185 1.19 0.30 -23.39
N LYS A 186 0.50 -0.81 -23.19
CA LYS A 186 -0.96 -0.90 -23.29
C LYS A 186 -1.47 -2.01 -22.40
N ASN A 187 -2.55 -1.74 -21.69
CA ASN A 187 -3.29 -2.74 -20.95
C ASN A 187 -4.58 -3.06 -21.75
N CYS A 188 -4.72 -4.29 -22.18
CA CYS A 188 -5.87 -4.82 -22.91
C CYS A 188 -6.60 -5.89 -22.10
N LEU A 189 -6.47 -5.88 -20.77
CA LEU A 189 -7.21 -6.78 -19.89
C LEU A 189 -8.64 -6.26 -19.71
N ASP A 190 -9.47 -6.42 -20.69
CA ASP A 190 -10.89 -6.10 -20.62
C ASP A 190 -11.76 -7.32 -20.94
N LEU A 191 -13.03 -7.23 -20.61
CA LEU A 191 -14.00 -8.32 -20.76
C LEU A 191 -14.33 -8.64 -22.24
N ASN A 192 -13.89 -7.79 -23.18
CA ASN A 192 -14.33 -7.85 -24.58
C ASN A 192 -13.20 -8.05 -25.58
N GLY A 193 -11.96 -8.23 -25.14
CA GLY A 193 -10.83 -8.18 -26.07
C GLY A 193 -9.70 -9.16 -25.80
N ASP A 194 -8.58 -8.80 -26.34
CA ASP A 194 -7.32 -9.58 -26.41
C ASP A 194 -6.65 -9.79 -25.06
N ASN A 195 -7.23 -9.90 -23.99
CA ASN A 195 -6.77 -10.26 -22.63
C ASN A 195 -5.23 -10.36 -22.41
N TYR A 196 -4.49 -9.29 -22.72
CA TYR A 196 -3.04 -9.21 -22.50
C TYR A 196 -2.60 -7.81 -22.04
N ILE A 197 -1.43 -7.75 -21.41
CA ILE A 197 -0.70 -6.51 -21.19
C ILE A 197 0.46 -6.47 -22.20
N LEU A 198 0.59 -5.38 -22.95
CA LEU A 198 1.71 -5.12 -23.85
C LEU A 198 2.84 -4.47 -23.07
N LEU A 199 3.98 -5.15 -23.01
CA LEU A 199 5.16 -4.77 -22.26
C LEU A 199 6.29 -4.34 -23.18
N SER A 200 7.16 -3.44 -22.71
CA SER A 200 8.39 -3.05 -23.39
C SER A 200 9.52 -2.81 -22.40
N SER A 201 10.75 -2.91 -22.91
CA SER A 201 11.94 -2.45 -22.21
C SER A 201 12.10 -0.93 -22.34
N ASP A 202 12.76 -0.29 -21.37
CA ASP A 202 13.18 1.11 -21.49
C ASP A 202 14.53 1.22 -22.18
N ASN A 203 15.37 0.19 -22.11
CA ASN A 203 16.65 0.15 -22.80
C ASN A 203 16.46 -0.09 -24.31
N PRO A 204 16.94 0.82 -25.17
CA PRO A 204 16.81 0.70 -26.63
C PRO A 204 17.48 -0.54 -27.22
N GLU A 205 18.49 -1.12 -26.57
CA GLU A 205 19.14 -2.35 -27.00
C GLU A 205 18.21 -3.56 -26.94
N TYR A 206 17.19 -3.50 -26.10
CA TYR A 206 16.15 -4.51 -25.96
C TYR A 206 14.88 -4.07 -26.70
N SER A 207 15.01 -3.76 -27.99
CA SER A 207 13.89 -3.31 -28.80
C SER A 207 12.84 -4.41 -28.97
N GLY A 208 11.57 -4.00 -28.95
CA GLY A 208 10.42 -4.90 -29.12
C GLY A 208 9.42 -4.75 -28.00
N THR A 209 8.32 -5.45 -28.22
CA THR A 209 7.23 -5.57 -27.23
C THR A 209 6.86 -7.02 -27.06
N GLU A 210 6.45 -7.37 -25.85
CA GLU A 210 5.98 -8.73 -25.53
C GLU A 210 4.58 -8.66 -24.91
N LYS A 211 3.79 -9.70 -25.12
CA LYS A 211 2.42 -9.81 -24.62
C LYS A 211 2.39 -10.75 -23.43
N ALA A 212 2.00 -10.23 -22.27
CA ALA A 212 1.66 -11.05 -21.11
C ALA A 212 0.16 -11.34 -21.14
N TYR A 213 -0.22 -12.56 -21.51
CA TYR A 213 -1.62 -12.96 -21.57
C TYR A 213 -2.20 -13.23 -20.18
N LEU A 214 -3.44 -12.81 -19.95
CA LEU A 214 -4.13 -12.92 -18.66
C LEU A 214 -4.03 -14.32 -18.05
N GLY A 215 -4.23 -15.36 -18.84
CA GLY A 215 -4.19 -16.75 -18.36
C GLY A 215 -2.81 -17.22 -17.88
N ASN A 216 -1.76 -16.49 -18.23
CA ASN A 216 -0.37 -16.80 -17.87
C ASN A 216 0.18 -15.87 -16.79
N ILE A 217 -0.55 -14.81 -16.44
CA ILE A 217 -0.15 -13.88 -15.39
C ILE A 217 -0.46 -14.50 -14.02
N ARG A 218 0.53 -14.52 -13.14
CA ARG A 218 0.37 -14.98 -11.76
C ARG A 218 0.25 -13.82 -10.78
N CYS A 219 1.12 -12.82 -10.87
CA CYS A 219 1.07 -11.65 -10.04
C CYS A 219 1.65 -10.41 -10.75
N ILE A 220 1.15 -9.25 -10.34
CA ILE A 220 1.58 -7.93 -10.83
C ILE A 220 1.88 -7.05 -9.64
N PHE A 221 2.99 -6.31 -9.73
CA PHE A 221 3.38 -5.28 -8.77
C PHE A 221 3.63 -3.98 -9.51
N GLU A 222 3.05 -2.89 -9.06
CA GLU A 222 3.42 -1.56 -9.53
C GLU A 222 4.74 -1.13 -8.88
N VAL A 223 5.68 -0.68 -9.70
CA VAL A 223 6.94 -0.10 -9.21
C VAL A 223 6.67 1.32 -8.77
N ILE A 224 6.86 1.59 -7.47
CA ILE A 224 6.65 2.90 -6.86
C ILE A 224 7.87 3.79 -7.16
N ARG A 225 9.08 3.32 -6.79
CA ARG A 225 10.35 4.01 -7.04
C ARG A 225 11.57 3.10 -6.92
N VAL A 226 12.69 3.62 -7.37
CA VAL A 226 14.02 3.04 -7.10
C VAL A 226 14.47 3.53 -5.73
N ILE A 227 14.82 2.61 -4.83
CA ILE A 227 15.30 2.95 -3.48
C ILE A 227 16.82 2.93 -3.37
N SER A 228 17.50 2.16 -4.21
CA SER A 228 18.96 2.20 -4.35
C SER A 228 19.39 1.67 -5.70
N GLN A 229 20.39 2.30 -6.29
CA GLN A 229 21.11 1.79 -7.46
C GLN A 229 22.57 2.24 -7.43
N ARG A 230 23.44 1.50 -8.11
CA ARG A 230 24.83 1.90 -8.25
C ARG A 230 24.93 3.11 -9.19
N VAL A 231 25.76 4.08 -8.82
CA VAL A 231 26.16 5.18 -9.69
C VAL A 231 27.53 4.81 -10.25
N TYR A 232 27.67 4.81 -11.56
CA TYR A 232 28.95 4.55 -12.25
C TYR A 232 29.53 5.85 -12.76
#